data_bab4030c6c499898ce22d2a98bfee4f4
#
_entry.id   bab4030c6c499898ce22d2a98bfee4f4
#
_cell.length_a   1.000
_cell.length_b   1.000
_cell.length_c   1.000
_cell.angle_alpha   90.00
_cell.angle_beta   90.00
_cell.angle_gamma   90.00
#
_symmetry.space_group_name_H-M   'P 1'
#
loop_
_entity.id
_entity.type
_entity.pdbx_description
1 polymer ?
#
loop_
_entity_poly.entity_id
_entity_poly.type
_entity_poly.pdbx_seq_one_letter_code
_entity_poly.pdbx_strand_id
1 'polypeptide(L)'
;MNSFALCPLQSGYNPKLGNGLLEQALLGGFARQRVQFVNNVHQARVSVLLDSKSKQQYFYAFWRLHTQNKPQPFLWRLMFDDTAKDYECQFVVDSLEIGERDGLKYKVSFGVRAKNNRTGENFDEEIIYIWNTTNGNPDVYFNLLEKLVNQDLPDATAGLA
;
A
#
# COMPACT_ATOMS: atom_id res chain seq x y z
N MET A 1 -10.54 -14.61 8.60
CA MET A 1 -10.86 -13.30 7.99
C MET A 1 -11.12 -13.52 6.51
N ASN A 2 -12.18 -12.94 5.93
CA ASN A 2 -12.50 -13.11 4.52
C ASN A 2 -11.52 -12.32 3.64
N SER A 3 -11.19 -12.83 2.47
CA SER A 3 -10.38 -12.12 1.48
C SER A 3 -11.26 -11.61 0.34
N PHE A 4 -11.04 -10.36 -0.08
CA PHE A 4 -11.74 -9.77 -1.21
C PHE A 4 -11.03 -10.16 -2.51
N ALA A 5 -11.72 -10.91 -3.37
CA ALA A 5 -11.12 -11.54 -4.54
C ALA A 5 -11.01 -10.64 -5.78
N LEU A 6 -11.70 -9.49 -5.81
CA LEU A 6 -11.68 -8.61 -6.97
C LEU A 6 -10.46 -7.68 -6.93
N CYS A 7 -9.78 -7.54 -8.07
CA CYS A 7 -8.62 -6.66 -8.18
C CYS A 7 -9.06 -5.20 -8.37
N PRO A 8 -8.37 -4.26 -7.70
CA PRO A 8 -8.60 -2.84 -7.93
C PRO A 8 -8.14 -2.42 -9.32
N LEU A 9 -8.86 -1.51 -9.95
CA LEU A 9 -8.43 -0.87 -11.19
C LEU A 9 -7.38 0.20 -10.86
N GLN A 10 -6.38 0.35 -11.71
CA GLN A 10 -5.42 1.45 -11.60
C GLN A 10 -6.08 2.81 -11.86
N SER A 11 -7.07 2.83 -12.77
CA SER A 11 -7.85 4.05 -13.04
C SER A 11 -8.73 4.43 -11.85
N GLY A 12 -8.47 5.59 -11.27
CA GLY A 12 -9.19 6.10 -10.10
C GLY A 12 -8.70 5.52 -8.78
N TYR A 13 -7.54 4.86 -8.77
CA TYR A 13 -6.86 4.46 -7.55
C TYR A 13 -6.16 5.67 -6.92
N ASN A 14 -6.66 6.13 -5.78
CA ASN A 14 -6.13 7.29 -5.09
C ASN A 14 -5.81 6.94 -3.63
N PRO A 15 -4.57 6.49 -3.34
CA PRO A 15 -4.12 6.16 -2.01
C PRO A 15 -3.76 7.43 -1.23
N LYS A 16 -4.18 7.49 0.03
CA LYS A 16 -3.78 8.49 1.00
C LYS A 16 -3.13 7.80 2.19
N LEU A 17 -1.85 8.02 2.37
CA LEU A 17 -1.12 7.48 3.51
C LEU A 17 -1.56 8.20 4.79
N GLY A 18 -1.85 7.43 5.83
CA GLY A 18 -2.06 7.98 7.17
C GLY A 18 -0.70 8.40 7.77
N ASN A 19 -0.63 9.60 8.36
CA ASN A 19 0.62 10.10 8.97
C ASN A 19 0.43 10.22 10.46
N GLY A 20 -0.21 10.14 11.29
CA GLY A 20 -0.31 10.25 12.76
C GLY A 20 0.35 11.45 13.39
N LEU A 21 0.66 12.44 12.60
CA LEU A 21 1.27 13.67 13.10
C LEU A 21 0.18 14.67 13.52
N LEU A 22 0.34 15.23 14.69
CA LEU A 22 -0.38 16.44 15.09
C LEU A 22 0.50 17.64 14.74
N GLU A 23 -0.08 18.56 13.99
CA GLU A 23 0.56 19.81 13.60
C GLU A 23 -0.11 20.96 14.33
N GLN A 24 0.71 21.81 14.97
CA GLN A 24 0.28 23.04 15.59
C GLN A 24 0.88 24.23 14.81
N ALA A 25 0.01 25.00 14.18
CA ALA A 25 0.42 26.23 13.52
C ALA A 25 0.91 27.26 14.57
N LEU A 26 2.10 27.81 14.34
CA LEU A 26 2.66 28.90 15.12
C LEU A 26 2.56 30.20 14.31
N LEU A 27 2.45 31.33 15.00
CA LEU A 27 2.36 32.66 14.37
C LEU A 27 3.62 33.11 13.62
N GLY A 28 4.63 32.23 13.51
CA GLY A 28 5.85 32.46 12.73
C GLY A 28 6.74 31.22 12.76
N GLY A 29 7.42 30.95 11.62
CA GLY A 29 8.27 29.78 11.46
C GLY A 29 7.55 28.49 11.09
N PHE A 30 8.26 27.38 11.20
CA PHE A 30 7.69 26.06 10.90
C PHE A 30 6.69 25.64 11.97
N ALA A 31 5.58 25.03 11.56
CA ALA A 31 4.61 24.43 12.47
C ALA A 31 5.28 23.33 13.32
N ARG A 32 4.91 23.27 14.60
CA ARG A 32 5.39 22.22 15.49
C ARG A 32 4.65 20.91 15.18
N GLN A 33 5.40 19.89 14.80
CA GLN A 33 4.86 18.55 14.52
C GLN A 33 5.26 17.59 15.64
N ARG A 34 4.33 16.74 16.05
CA ARG A 34 4.57 15.65 16.98
C ARG A 34 3.78 14.41 16.57
N VAL A 35 4.33 13.24 16.80
CA VAL A 35 3.61 11.97 16.63
C VAL A 35 2.52 11.89 17.70
N GLN A 36 1.25 11.76 17.27
CA GLN A 36 0.10 11.60 18.14
C GLN A 36 -0.44 10.18 18.14
N PHE A 37 -0.45 9.54 16.97
CA PHE A 37 -0.93 8.19 16.81
C PHE A 37 0.11 7.32 16.12
N VAL A 38 0.30 6.11 16.65
CA VAL A 38 1.10 5.06 16.03
C VAL A 38 0.14 4.11 15.31
N ASN A 39 0.55 3.55 14.18
CA ASN A 39 -0.28 2.65 13.34
C ASN A 39 -1.52 3.30 12.72
N ASN A 40 -1.31 4.41 12.04
CA ASN A 40 -2.39 5.09 11.32
C ASN A 40 -2.97 4.24 10.20
N VAL A 41 -4.25 4.48 9.97
CA VAL A 41 -5.00 3.85 8.91
C VAL A 41 -4.74 4.60 7.60
N HIS A 42 -4.33 3.88 6.57
CA HIS A 42 -4.30 4.38 5.20
C HIS A 42 -5.72 4.46 4.65
N GLN A 43 -5.97 5.37 3.74
CA GLN A 43 -7.25 5.47 3.04
C GLN A 43 -6.99 5.38 1.53
N ALA A 44 -7.86 4.69 0.82
CA ALA A 44 -7.81 4.68 -0.63
C ALA A 44 -9.22 4.78 -1.20
N ARG A 45 -9.37 5.57 -2.26
CA ARG A 45 -10.51 5.44 -3.16
C ARG A 45 -10.12 4.49 -4.26
N VAL A 46 -10.90 3.45 -4.44
CA VAL A 46 -10.61 2.36 -5.36
C VAL A 46 -11.82 2.11 -6.24
N SER A 47 -11.56 1.56 -7.41
CA SER A 47 -12.60 1.16 -8.35
C SER A 47 -12.41 -0.29 -8.76
N VAL A 48 -13.49 -0.99 -8.99
CA VAL A 48 -13.51 -2.37 -9.43
C VAL A 48 -14.41 -2.49 -10.65
N LEU A 49 -13.98 -3.24 -11.65
CA LEU A 49 -14.77 -3.56 -12.84
C LEU A 49 -15.62 -4.81 -12.60
N LEU A 50 -16.92 -4.67 -12.76
CA LEU A 50 -17.87 -5.77 -12.71
C LEU A 50 -18.32 -6.08 -14.15
N ASP A 51 -17.67 -7.05 -14.78
CA ASP A 51 -17.86 -7.43 -16.19
C ASP A 51 -18.74 -8.67 -16.38
N SER A 52 -19.08 -9.35 -15.30
CA SER A 52 -19.90 -10.56 -15.35
C SER A 52 -20.92 -10.60 -14.20
N LYS A 53 -22.02 -11.33 -14.44
CA LYS A 53 -23.06 -11.50 -13.42
C LYS A 53 -22.52 -12.15 -12.14
N SER A 54 -21.59 -13.07 -12.25
CA SER A 54 -20.96 -13.71 -11.09
C SER A 54 -20.16 -12.73 -10.24
N LYS A 55 -19.36 -11.84 -10.86
CA LYS A 55 -18.62 -10.79 -10.16
C LYS A 55 -19.57 -9.78 -9.49
N GLN A 56 -20.68 -9.45 -10.13
CA GLN A 56 -21.70 -8.58 -9.55
C GLN A 56 -22.34 -9.21 -8.31
N GLN A 57 -22.75 -10.48 -8.40
CA GLN A 57 -23.33 -11.21 -7.27
C GLN A 57 -22.34 -11.33 -6.11
N TYR A 58 -21.08 -11.67 -6.41
CA TYR A 58 -20.02 -11.74 -5.42
C TYR A 58 -19.80 -10.38 -4.73
N PHE A 59 -19.65 -9.30 -5.49
CA PHE A 59 -19.42 -7.96 -4.97
C PHE A 59 -20.54 -7.52 -4.02
N TYR A 60 -21.80 -7.63 -4.44
CA TYR A 60 -22.92 -7.18 -3.61
C TYR A 60 -23.15 -8.09 -2.39
N ALA A 61 -22.87 -9.38 -2.48
CA ALA A 61 -22.92 -10.27 -1.34
C ALA A 61 -21.83 -9.91 -0.32
N PHE A 62 -20.61 -9.69 -0.79
CA PHE A 62 -19.49 -9.30 0.05
C PHE A 62 -19.72 -7.91 0.69
N TRP A 63 -20.21 -6.96 -0.08
CA TRP A 63 -20.55 -5.62 0.42
C TRP A 63 -21.58 -5.68 1.56
N ARG A 64 -22.71 -6.37 1.33
CA ARG A 64 -23.74 -6.54 2.36
C ARG A 64 -23.23 -7.23 3.62
N LEU A 65 -22.40 -8.26 3.45
CA LEU A 65 -21.82 -8.99 4.57
C LEU A 65 -20.97 -8.08 5.46
N HIS A 66 -20.12 -7.27 4.85
CA HIS A 66 -19.13 -6.45 5.57
C HIS A 66 -19.62 -5.06 5.96
N THR A 67 -20.76 -4.59 5.44
CA THR A 67 -21.32 -3.28 5.77
C THR A 67 -22.63 -3.34 6.57
N GLN A 68 -23.50 -4.29 6.25
CA GLN A 68 -24.85 -4.33 6.80
C GLN A 68 -25.01 -5.40 7.89
N ASN A 69 -24.55 -6.61 7.64
CA ASN A 69 -24.80 -7.74 8.53
C ASN A 69 -23.81 -7.83 9.69
N LYS A 70 -22.53 -7.80 9.38
CA LYS A 70 -21.43 -7.83 10.37
C LYS A 70 -20.28 -6.97 9.83
N PRO A 71 -20.18 -5.71 10.21
CA PRO A 71 -19.07 -4.87 9.80
C PRO A 71 -17.76 -5.42 10.41
N GLN A 72 -17.10 -6.28 9.65
CA GLN A 72 -15.82 -6.90 10.02
C GLN A 72 -14.76 -6.54 8.99
N PRO A 73 -13.51 -6.40 9.43
CA PRO A 73 -12.42 -6.21 8.50
C PRO A 73 -12.23 -7.45 7.60
N PHE A 74 -11.68 -7.22 6.43
CA PHE A 74 -11.35 -8.23 5.43
C PHE A 74 -9.95 -8.02 4.88
N LEU A 75 -9.35 -9.06 4.31
CA LEU A 75 -8.06 -8.97 3.65
C LEU A 75 -8.25 -8.55 2.19
N TRP A 76 -7.42 -7.60 1.76
CA TRP A 76 -7.37 -7.21 0.37
C TRP A 76 -5.95 -6.81 -0.04
N ARG A 77 -5.57 -7.27 -1.23
CA ARG A 77 -4.26 -6.95 -1.81
C ARG A 77 -4.30 -5.58 -2.46
N LEU A 78 -3.62 -4.61 -1.83
CA LEU A 78 -3.55 -3.21 -2.24
C LEU A 78 -2.09 -2.76 -2.32
N MET A 79 -1.87 -1.66 -3.01
CA MET A 79 -0.56 -1.06 -3.19
C MET A 79 -0.59 0.38 -2.65
N PHE A 80 -0.05 0.58 -1.45
CA PHE A 80 0.09 1.92 -0.85
C PHE A 80 1.50 2.47 -1.00
N ASP A 81 2.48 1.60 -1.06
CA ASP A 81 3.91 1.89 -1.21
C ASP A 81 4.41 1.40 -2.58
N ASP A 82 5.60 0.85 -2.63
CA ASP A 82 6.28 0.29 -3.80
C ASP A 82 5.78 -1.10 -4.20
N THR A 83 5.23 -1.86 -3.25
CA THR A 83 4.80 -3.25 -3.46
C THR A 83 3.35 -3.50 -3.06
N ALA A 84 2.71 -4.42 -3.76
CA ALA A 84 1.36 -4.88 -3.42
C ALA A 84 1.42 -5.86 -2.23
N LYS A 85 0.77 -5.51 -1.13
CA LYS A 85 0.69 -6.30 0.10
C LYS A 85 -0.77 -6.58 0.48
N ASP A 86 -0.98 -7.58 1.31
CA ASP A 86 -2.29 -7.87 1.88
C ASP A 86 -2.53 -6.99 3.10
N TYR A 87 -3.56 -6.15 3.02
CA TYR A 87 -3.96 -5.24 4.09
C TYR A 87 -5.26 -5.70 4.74
N GLU A 88 -5.36 -5.49 6.04
CA GLU A 88 -6.61 -5.57 6.78
C GLU A 88 -7.43 -4.31 6.49
N CYS A 89 -8.54 -4.47 5.78
CA CYS A 89 -9.32 -3.39 5.20
C CYS A 89 -10.73 -3.32 5.79
N GLN A 90 -11.31 -2.11 5.77
CA GLN A 90 -12.72 -1.87 6.04
C GLN A 90 -13.28 -0.92 4.99
N PHE A 91 -14.53 -1.14 4.57
CA PHE A 91 -15.22 -0.20 3.69
C PHE A 91 -15.54 1.11 4.44
N VAL A 92 -15.40 2.22 3.72
CA VAL A 92 -15.85 3.53 4.23
C VAL A 92 -17.36 3.60 4.04
N VAL A 93 -18.07 4.01 5.08
CA VAL A 93 -19.53 4.17 5.06
C VAL A 93 -19.93 5.21 4.00
N ASP A 94 -21.01 4.93 3.29
CA ASP A 94 -21.61 5.81 2.26
C ASP A 94 -20.68 6.22 1.11
N SER A 95 -19.63 5.44 0.87
CA SER A 95 -18.64 5.71 -0.18
C SER A 95 -18.89 5.00 -1.51
N LEU A 96 -19.91 4.13 -1.58
CA LEU A 96 -20.19 3.33 -2.76
C LEU A 96 -20.83 4.16 -3.86
N GLU A 97 -20.17 4.26 -4.99
CA GLU A 97 -20.67 4.90 -6.20
C GLU A 97 -20.71 3.88 -7.35
N ILE A 98 -21.81 3.82 -8.02
CA ILE A 98 -22.01 2.94 -9.17
C ILE A 98 -21.89 3.80 -10.42
N GLY A 99 -20.92 3.51 -11.27
CA GLY A 99 -20.75 4.19 -12.55
C GLY A 99 -21.80 3.79 -13.59
N GLU A 100 -21.71 4.41 -14.75
CA GLU A 100 -22.58 4.11 -15.87
C GLU A 100 -22.48 2.64 -16.28
N ARG A 101 -23.62 2.08 -16.66
CA ARG A 101 -23.72 0.70 -17.12
C ARG A 101 -23.63 0.66 -18.63
N ASP A 102 -22.70 -0.14 -19.13
CA ASP A 102 -22.61 -0.54 -20.52
C ASP A 102 -22.93 -2.04 -20.62
N GLY A 103 -24.22 -2.34 -20.78
CA GLY A 103 -24.74 -3.70 -20.74
C GLY A 103 -24.49 -4.38 -19.37
N LEU A 104 -23.71 -5.45 -19.38
CA LEU A 104 -23.33 -6.18 -18.16
C LEU A 104 -22.08 -5.61 -17.47
N LYS A 105 -21.40 -4.65 -18.09
CA LYS A 105 -20.15 -4.10 -17.57
C LYS A 105 -20.40 -2.74 -16.92
N TYR A 106 -19.90 -2.57 -15.74
CA TYR A 106 -19.88 -1.26 -15.07
C TYR A 106 -18.78 -1.21 -14.02
N LYS A 107 -18.39 0.00 -13.72
CA LYS A 107 -17.37 0.32 -12.73
C LYS A 107 -18.06 0.69 -11.41
N VAL A 108 -17.53 0.17 -10.32
CA VAL A 108 -17.97 0.52 -8.97
C VAL A 108 -16.81 1.16 -8.26
N SER A 109 -17.02 2.31 -7.63
CA SER A 109 -16.01 3.05 -6.88
C SER A 109 -16.41 3.14 -5.42
N PHE A 110 -15.47 2.96 -4.52
CA PHE A 110 -15.70 3.04 -3.08
C PHE A 110 -14.43 3.39 -2.32
N GLY A 111 -14.63 3.87 -1.10
CA GLY A 111 -13.54 4.15 -0.18
C GLY A 111 -13.18 2.93 0.68
N VAL A 112 -11.91 2.76 0.95
CA VAL A 112 -11.40 1.72 1.83
C VAL A 112 -10.44 2.33 2.85
N ARG A 113 -10.52 1.87 4.10
CA ARG A 113 -9.54 2.10 5.14
C ARG A 113 -8.70 0.83 5.29
N ALA A 114 -7.38 0.97 5.22
CA ALA A 114 -6.45 -0.14 5.37
C ALA A 114 -5.55 0.10 6.58
N LYS A 115 -5.39 -0.93 7.41
CA LYS A 115 -4.52 -0.87 8.56
C LYS A 115 -3.07 -0.86 8.10
N ASN A 116 -2.27 0.02 8.69
CA ASN A 116 -0.84 0.08 8.39
C ASN A 116 -0.14 -1.19 8.90
N ASN A 117 0.43 -1.97 7.99
CA ASN A 117 1.23 -3.16 8.31
C ASN A 117 2.73 -2.85 8.18
N ARG A 118 3.17 -1.67 8.57
CA ARG A 118 4.57 -1.27 8.47
C ARG A 118 5.40 -2.13 9.43
N THR A 119 6.11 -3.08 8.89
CA THR A 119 7.14 -3.87 9.56
C THR A 119 8.50 -3.39 9.05
N GLY A 120 9.28 -2.68 9.86
CA GLY A 120 10.65 -2.35 9.54
C GLY A 120 10.98 -0.85 9.52
N GLU A 121 10.90 -0.19 10.67
CA GLU A 121 11.35 1.22 10.82
C GLU A 121 12.84 1.39 10.49
N ASN A 122 13.66 0.36 10.64
CA ASN A 122 15.10 0.43 10.45
C ASN A 122 15.55 0.40 8.98
N PHE A 123 14.74 -0.14 8.08
CA PHE A 123 15.10 -0.25 6.66
C PHE A 123 14.96 1.06 5.88
N ASP A 124 14.11 1.97 6.32
CA ASP A 124 13.87 3.23 5.61
C ASP A 124 15.10 4.13 5.63
N GLU A 125 15.81 4.20 6.76
CA GLU A 125 17.05 4.98 6.89
C GLU A 125 18.16 4.41 6.01
N GLU A 126 18.27 3.09 5.92
CA GLU A 126 19.25 2.43 5.06
C GLU A 126 18.96 2.67 3.58
N ILE A 127 17.71 2.60 3.15
CA ILE A 127 17.30 2.90 1.77
C ILE A 127 17.65 4.34 1.41
N ILE A 128 17.34 5.30 2.29
CA ILE A 128 17.65 6.71 2.09
C ILE A 128 19.17 6.93 2.03
N TYR A 129 19.92 6.27 2.91
CA TYR A 129 21.37 6.35 2.91
C TYR A 129 21.97 5.82 1.60
N ILE A 130 21.54 4.65 1.14
CA ILE A 130 21.99 4.03 -0.12
C ILE A 130 21.66 4.98 -1.29
N TRP A 131 20.43 5.50 -1.36
CA TRP A 131 20.02 6.42 -2.40
C TRP A 131 20.91 7.69 -2.46
N ASN A 132 21.15 8.30 -1.32
CA ASN A 132 22.00 9.51 -1.23
C ASN A 132 23.46 9.23 -1.56
N THR A 133 24.00 8.07 -1.15
CA THR A 133 25.39 7.69 -1.41
C THR A 133 25.61 7.32 -2.87
N THR A 134 24.62 6.77 -3.55
CA THR A 134 24.70 6.31 -4.94
C THR A 134 24.15 7.33 -5.95
N ASN A 135 23.80 8.55 -5.51
CA ASN A 135 23.19 9.57 -6.36
C ASN A 135 21.96 9.09 -7.15
N GLY A 136 21.11 8.29 -6.50
CA GLY A 136 19.89 7.77 -7.11
C GLY A 136 20.09 6.52 -7.99
N ASN A 137 21.25 5.89 -7.94
CA ASN A 137 21.50 4.64 -8.66
C ASN A 137 21.89 3.51 -7.68
N PRO A 138 20.95 2.88 -6.99
CA PRO A 138 21.22 1.84 -6.00
C PRO A 138 21.90 0.60 -6.60
N ASP A 139 21.77 0.34 -7.89
CA ASP A 139 22.40 -0.78 -8.57
C ASP A 139 23.93 -0.71 -8.48
N VAL A 140 24.49 0.47 -8.42
CA VAL A 140 25.95 0.64 -8.23
C VAL A 140 26.43 0.09 -6.89
N TYR A 141 25.63 0.24 -5.84
CA TYR A 141 25.96 -0.28 -4.51
C TYR A 141 25.88 -1.81 -4.47
N PHE A 142 24.84 -2.39 -5.04
CA PHE A 142 24.66 -3.83 -5.09
C PHE A 142 25.69 -4.51 -6.02
N ASN A 143 26.01 -3.90 -7.15
CA ASN A 143 27.04 -4.39 -8.05
C ASN A 143 28.44 -4.41 -7.40
N LEU A 144 28.74 -3.43 -6.53
CA LEU A 144 29.99 -3.42 -5.77
C LEU A 144 30.07 -4.55 -4.75
N LEU A 145 28.96 -4.85 -4.05
CA LEU A 145 28.86 -5.98 -3.13
C LEU A 145 28.95 -7.31 -3.85
N GLU A 146 28.28 -7.45 -4.99
CA GLU A 146 28.33 -8.65 -5.81
C GLU A 146 29.73 -8.91 -6.35
N LYS A 147 30.43 -7.86 -6.80
CA LYS A 147 31.82 -7.95 -7.24
C LYS A 147 32.73 -8.35 -6.09
N LEU A 148 32.58 -7.76 -4.92
CA LEU A 148 33.37 -8.10 -3.73
C LEU A 148 33.23 -9.58 -3.35
N VAL A 149 31.98 -10.09 -3.35
CA VAL A 149 31.68 -11.46 -2.93
C VAL A 149 32.06 -12.50 -3.99
N ASN A 150 31.84 -12.19 -5.28
CA ASN A 150 31.98 -13.16 -6.36
C ASN A 150 33.36 -13.11 -7.07
N GLN A 151 34.08 -12.00 -6.93
CA GLN A 151 35.38 -11.82 -7.60
C GLN A 151 36.51 -11.55 -6.61
N ASP A 152 36.41 -10.47 -5.82
CA ASP A 152 37.55 -10.01 -5.02
C ASP A 152 37.87 -10.94 -3.82
N LEU A 153 36.86 -11.51 -3.16
CA LEU A 153 37.03 -12.45 -2.06
C LEU A 153 37.60 -13.82 -2.51
N PRO A 154 37.08 -14.47 -3.58
CA PRO A 154 37.66 -15.70 -4.08
C PRO A 154 39.08 -15.51 -4.60
N ASP A 155 39.38 -14.42 -5.30
CA ASP A 155 40.72 -14.13 -5.80
C ASP A 155 41.73 -13.89 -4.67
N ALA A 156 41.32 -13.22 -3.59
CA ALA A 156 42.14 -13.00 -2.40
C ALA A 156 42.44 -14.30 -1.63
N THR A 157 41.52 -15.26 -1.66
CA THR A 157 41.68 -16.55 -0.96
C THR A 157 42.39 -17.62 -1.82
N ALA A 158 42.39 -17.50 -3.14
CA ALA A 158 43.06 -18.43 -4.05
C ALA A 158 44.58 -18.47 -3.88
N GLY A 159 45.19 -17.45 -3.29
CA GLY A 159 46.64 -17.40 -2.97
C GLY A 159 47.03 -18.00 -1.61
N LEU A 160 46.08 -18.51 -0.82
CA LEU A 160 46.28 -19.05 0.52
C LEU A 160 46.18 -20.59 0.57
N ALA A 161 46.01 -21.26 -0.57
CA ALA A 161 45.94 -22.74 -0.70
C ALA A 161 47.26 -23.32 -1.15
#